data_20466c173a4e4f67afebf1286e0f2513
#
_entry.id   20466c173a4e4f67afebf1286e0f2513
#
_cell.length_a   1.000
_cell.length_b   1.000
_cell.length_c   1.000
_cell.angle_alpha   90.00
_cell.angle_beta   90.00
_cell.angle_gamma   90.00
#
_symmetry.space_group_name_H-M   'P 1'
#
loop_
_entity.id
_entity.type
_entity.pdbx_description
1 polymer ?
#
loop_
_entity_poly.entity_id
_entity_poly.type
_entity_poly.pdbx_seq_one_letter_code
_entity_poly.pdbx_strand_id
1 'polypeptide(L)'
;MLPARTEFQYPGTTMLQQLVPAEMLLVKLLRIWRLARTGRVPEAAWISALRAWDLPDTLDYHFDMLCHAVVTGNRRPLAVCGLGCCQIAEDEGRLLRVMAMLQHHRQAEAATALDAWLFPPAARRAESHMQALALGMSLAELVIPLMPMQLLTRGGWTPTHGQTLIRLAASPLRH
;
A
#
# COMPACT_ATOMS: atom_id res chain seq x y z
N MET A 1 -5.31 -33.72 3.69
CA MET A 1 -4.13 -32.85 3.86
C MET A 1 -4.25 -31.73 2.82
N LEU A 2 -4.76 -30.59 3.24
CA LEU A 2 -4.90 -29.43 2.34
C LEU A 2 -3.48 -28.91 2.08
N PRO A 3 -3.12 -28.55 0.83
CA PRO A 3 -1.82 -27.96 0.56
C PRO A 3 -1.70 -26.65 1.34
N ALA A 4 -0.55 -26.45 1.99
CA ALA A 4 -0.22 -25.21 2.66
C ALA A 4 -0.50 -24.05 1.70
N ARG A 5 -1.46 -23.17 2.07
CA ARG A 5 -1.72 -21.94 1.33
C ARG A 5 -0.40 -21.20 1.23
N THR A 6 0.12 -21.09 0.03
CA THR A 6 1.31 -20.28 -0.25
C THR A 6 0.96 -18.88 0.19
N GLU A 7 1.46 -18.46 1.35
CA GLU A 7 1.28 -17.08 1.81
C GLU A 7 1.91 -16.17 0.80
N PHE A 8 1.04 -15.39 0.14
CA PHE A 8 1.49 -14.39 -0.80
C PHE A 8 2.31 -13.34 -0.05
N GLN A 9 3.60 -13.26 -0.31
CA GLN A 9 4.50 -12.26 0.25
C GLN A 9 5.24 -11.55 -0.87
N TYR A 10 5.41 -10.22 -0.72
CA TYR A 10 6.35 -9.50 -1.57
C TYR A 10 7.75 -10.08 -1.28
N PRO A 11 8.48 -10.55 -2.30
CA PRO A 11 9.86 -11.00 -2.08
C PRO A 11 10.68 -9.86 -1.46
N GLY A 12 11.55 -10.16 -0.51
CA GLY A 12 12.41 -9.16 0.15
C GLY A 12 13.36 -8.40 -0.79
N THR A 13 13.39 -8.78 -2.06
CA THR A 13 14.14 -8.12 -3.14
C THR A 13 13.26 -7.29 -4.07
N THR A 14 11.97 -7.09 -3.74
CA THR A 14 11.07 -6.28 -4.58
C THR A 14 11.55 -4.84 -4.66
N MET A 15 11.75 -4.37 -5.89
CA MET A 15 12.22 -3.00 -6.15
C MET A 15 11.02 -2.05 -6.29
N LEU A 16 11.16 -0.84 -5.75
CA LEU A 16 10.11 0.19 -5.80
C LEU A 16 9.65 0.49 -7.24
N GLN A 17 10.59 0.48 -8.20
CA GLN A 17 10.30 0.71 -9.62
C GLN A 17 9.47 -0.40 -10.30
N GLN A 18 9.32 -1.56 -9.64
CA GLN A 18 8.53 -2.69 -10.14
C GLN A 18 7.09 -2.65 -9.64
N LEU A 19 6.77 -1.71 -8.76
CA LEU A 19 5.44 -1.51 -8.22
C LEU A 19 4.53 -0.80 -9.24
N VAL A 20 3.25 -1.15 -9.24
CA VAL A 20 2.25 -0.36 -9.96
C VAL A 20 2.02 0.99 -9.29
N PRO A 21 1.44 2.00 -9.98
CA PRO A 21 1.25 3.34 -9.42
C PRO A 21 0.56 3.37 -8.05
N ALA A 22 -0.48 2.56 -7.85
CA ALA A 22 -1.21 2.48 -6.58
C ALA A 22 -0.35 1.96 -5.43
N GLU A 23 0.47 0.93 -5.67
CA GLU A 23 1.43 0.40 -4.69
C GLU A 23 2.50 1.43 -4.36
N MET A 24 3.07 2.06 -5.40
CA MET A 24 4.10 3.08 -5.24
C MET A 24 3.60 4.28 -4.44
N LEU A 25 2.35 4.69 -4.66
CA LEU A 25 1.71 5.77 -3.88
C LEU A 25 1.71 5.43 -2.39
N LEU A 26 1.18 4.28 -2.00
CA LEU A 26 1.08 3.89 -0.59
C LEU A 26 2.45 3.76 0.08
N VAL A 27 3.42 3.17 -0.58
CA VAL A 27 4.79 3.04 -0.05
C VAL A 27 5.42 4.41 0.16
N LYS A 28 5.33 5.30 -0.83
CA LYS A 28 5.87 6.67 -0.72
C LYS A 28 5.16 7.48 0.36
N LEU A 29 3.83 7.39 0.45
CA LEU A 29 3.06 8.08 1.49
C LEU A 29 3.49 7.63 2.88
N LEU A 30 3.63 6.32 3.13
CA LEU A 30 4.08 5.80 4.42
C LEU A 30 5.47 6.31 4.79
N ARG A 31 6.40 6.36 3.82
CA ARG A 31 7.75 6.89 4.02
C ARG A 31 7.75 8.37 4.34
N ILE A 32 6.97 9.18 3.60
CA ILE A 32 6.87 10.63 3.84
C ILE A 32 6.20 10.87 5.19
N TRP A 33 5.11 10.18 5.50
CA TRP A 33 4.42 10.28 6.77
C TRP A 33 5.37 10.01 7.95
N ARG A 34 6.16 8.92 7.87
CA ARG A 34 7.16 8.59 8.91
C ARG A 34 8.22 9.70 9.08
N LEU A 35 8.66 10.30 7.98
CA LEU A 35 9.62 11.42 8.04
C LEU A 35 9.00 12.67 8.66
N ALA A 36 7.73 12.94 8.38
CA ALA A 36 6.99 14.04 9.01
C ALA A 36 6.89 13.85 10.53
N ARG A 37 6.57 12.63 10.98
CA ARG A 37 6.52 12.29 12.43
C ARG A 37 7.87 12.40 13.14
N THR A 38 8.97 12.32 12.43
CA THR A 38 10.31 12.54 12.98
C THR A 38 10.83 13.97 12.78
N GLY A 39 9.99 14.88 12.29
CA GLY A 39 10.34 16.29 12.05
C GLY A 39 11.33 16.51 10.90
N ARG A 40 11.55 15.50 10.04
CA ARG A 40 12.49 15.60 8.91
C ARG A 40 11.89 16.25 7.68
N VAL A 41 10.57 16.27 7.57
CA VAL A 41 9.81 16.97 6.54
C VAL A 41 8.58 17.62 7.19
N PRO A 42 8.00 18.68 6.57
CA PRO A 42 6.76 19.29 7.07
C PRO A 42 5.60 18.28 7.11
N GLU A 43 4.71 18.43 8.08
CA GLU A 43 3.50 17.59 8.22
C GLU A 43 2.64 17.62 6.95
N ALA A 44 2.53 18.77 6.29
CA ALA A 44 1.78 18.92 5.05
C ALA A 44 2.35 18.12 3.86
N ALA A 45 3.58 17.62 3.94
CA ALA A 45 4.23 16.97 2.79
C ALA A 45 3.51 15.69 2.33
N TRP A 46 3.08 14.82 3.27
CA TRP A 46 2.36 13.59 2.93
C TRP A 46 0.91 13.88 2.50
N ILE A 47 0.27 14.91 3.09
CA ILE A 47 -1.08 15.36 2.71
C ILE A 47 -1.06 15.88 1.26
N SER A 48 -0.09 16.73 0.92
CA SER A 48 0.08 17.23 -0.44
C SER A 48 0.36 16.09 -1.44
N ALA A 49 1.14 15.08 -1.04
CA ALA A 49 1.40 13.92 -1.86
C ALA A 49 0.13 13.08 -2.11
N LEU A 50 -0.74 12.95 -1.11
CA LEU A 50 -2.03 12.26 -1.24
C LEU A 50 -2.98 13.02 -2.20
N ARG A 51 -3.08 14.34 -2.02
CA ARG A 51 -3.94 15.21 -2.86
C ARG A 51 -3.50 15.29 -4.32
N ALA A 52 -2.22 15.10 -4.60
CA ALA A 52 -1.71 15.07 -5.98
C ALA A 52 -2.28 13.91 -6.83
N TRP A 53 -3.00 12.97 -6.21
CA TRP A 53 -3.65 11.84 -6.86
C TRP A 53 -5.18 11.99 -6.97
N ASP A 54 -5.71 13.20 -6.76
CA ASP A 54 -7.15 13.52 -6.81
C ASP A 54 -8.01 12.62 -5.91
N LEU A 55 -7.44 12.17 -4.80
CA LEU A 55 -8.14 11.38 -3.81
C LEU A 55 -8.99 12.26 -2.90
N PRO A 56 -10.14 11.77 -2.39
CA PRO A 56 -10.97 12.52 -1.46
C PRO A 56 -10.21 13.00 -0.22
N ASP A 57 -10.47 14.25 0.20
CA ASP A 57 -9.78 14.87 1.34
C ASP A 57 -9.94 14.09 2.67
N THR A 58 -11.01 13.29 2.79
CA THR A 58 -11.23 12.44 3.97
C THR A 58 -10.21 11.31 4.11
N LEU A 59 -9.51 10.96 3.04
CA LEU A 59 -8.53 9.87 3.08
C LEU A 59 -7.24 10.26 3.80
N ASP A 60 -6.95 11.55 3.96
CA ASP A 60 -5.82 12.01 4.77
C ASP A 60 -6.00 11.59 6.24
N TYR A 61 -7.20 11.80 6.81
CA TYR A 61 -7.52 11.33 8.16
C TYR A 61 -7.40 9.81 8.29
N HIS A 62 -7.96 9.05 7.35
CA HIS A 62 -7.90 7.59 7.40
C HIS A 62 -6.46 7.08 7.26
N PHE A 63 -5.65 7.71 6.42
CA PHE A 63 -4.25 7.34 6.26
C PHE A 63 -3.42 7.63 7.52
N ASP A 64 -3.60 8.81 8.13
CA ASP A 64 -2.93 9.18 9.38
C ASP A 64 -3.28 8.20 10.50
N MET A 65 -4.56 7.93 10.71
CA MET A 65 -5.04 7.01 11.74
C MET A 65 -4.58 5.57 11.52
N LEU A 66 -4.53 5.12 10.27
CA LEU A 66 -3.94 3.83 9.90
C LEU A 66 -2.46 3.76 10.31
N CYS A 67 -1.67 4.75 9.89
CA CYS A 67 -0.25 4.79 10.20
C CYS A 67 0.00 4.82 11.72
N HIS A 68 -0.79 5.58 12.47
CA HIS A 68 -0.75 5.56 13.93
C HIS A 68 -1.07 4.18 14.51
N ALA A 69 -2.13 3.52 14.03
CA ALA A 69 -2.48 2.18 14.49
C ALA A 69 -1.37 1.16 14.22
N VAL A 70 -0.75 1.25 13.05
CA VAL A 70 0.37 0.36 12.67
C VAL A 70 1.60 0.62 13.52
N VAL A 71 2.00 1.88 13.72
CA VAL A 71 3.20 2.22 14.52
C VAL A 71 3.02 1.83 15.98
N THR A 72 1.86 2.12 16.58
CA THR A 72 1.61 1.86 18.00
C THR A 72 1.23 0.41 18.30
N GLY A 73 0.69 -0.29 17.32
CA GLY A 73 0.15 -1.64 17.51
C GLY A 73 0.98 -2.75 16.88
N ASN A 74 2.12 -2.43 16.27
CA ASN A 74 2.98 -3.48 15.70
C ASN A 74 3.61 -4.32 16.80
N ARG A 75 3.67 -5.63 16.60
CA ARG A 75 4.25 -6.60 17.54
C ARG A 75 5.78 -6.52 17.61
N ARG A 76 6.40 -5.81 16.69
CA ARG A 76 7.85 -5.60 16.56
C ARG A 76 8.13 -4.21 15.99
N PRO A 77 9.36 -3.69 16.06
CA PRO A 77 9.71 -2.42 15.44
C PRO A 77 9.32 -2.38 13.97
N LEU A 78 8.66 -1.29 13.56
CA LEU A 78 8.15 -1.13 12.19
C LEU A 78 9.30 -1.04 11.18
N ALA A 79 9.32 -1.95 10.21
CA ALA A 79 10.29 -1.99 9.14
C ALA A 79 9.78 -1.21 7.92
N VAL A 80 10.24 0.04 7.78
CA VAL A 80 9.94 0.95 6.66
C VAL A 80 11.24 1.52 6.14
N CYS A 81 11.44 1.50 4.83
CA CYS A 81 12.62 2.09 4.19
C CYS A 81 12.60 3.63 4.20
N GLY A 82 13.77 4.24 3.99
CA GLY A 82 13.88 5.69 3.72
C GLY A 82 13.39 6.05 2.30
N LEU A 83 13.15 7.35 2.02
CA LEU A 83 12.68 7.81 0.72
C LEU A 83 13.61 7.43 -0.45
N GLY A 84 14.93 7.44 -0.23
CA GLY A 84 15.92 7.08 -1.25
C GLY A 84 16.14 5.57 -1.43
N CYS A 85 15.46 4.73 -0.63
CA CYS A 85 15.62 3.27 -0.75
C CYS A 85 14.84 2.76 -1.97
N CYS A 86 15.53 2.02 -2.83
CA CYS A 86 14.92 1.44 -4.03
C CYS A 86 14.17 0.13 -3.79
N GLN A 87 14.31 -0.48 -2.60
CA GLN A 87 13.61 -1.70 -2.21
C GLN A 87 12.40 -1.39 -1.33
N ILE A 88 11.49 -2.33 -1.21
CA ILE A 88 10.41 -2.27 -0.21
C ILE A 88 10.78 -3.07 1.03
N ALA A 89 10.43 -2.52 2.19
CA ALA A 89 10.59 -3.20 3.47
C ALA A 89 9.44 -4.16 3.74
N GLU A 90 9.61 -5.04 4.72
CA GLU A 90 8.63 -6.09 5.04
C GLU A 90 7.27 -5.52 5.43
N ASP A 91 7.22 -4.47 6.26
CA ASP A 91 5.94 -3.89 6.69
C ASP A 91 5.29 -3.03 5.60
N GLU A 92 6.07 -2.47 4.66
CA GLU A 92 5.55 -1.87 3.43
C GLU A 92 4.84 -2.92 2.57
N GLY A 93 5.45 -4.09 2.40
CA GLY A 93 4.85 -5.22 1.68
C GLY A 93 3.59 -5.76 2.37
N ARG A 94 3.54 -5.79 3.71
CA ARG A 94 2.33 -6.16 4.48
C ARG A 94 1.20 -5.18 4.26
N LEU A 95 1.49 -3.88 4.30
CA LEU A 95 0.51 -2.83 4.00
C LEU A 95 -0.12 -3.04 2.63
N LEU A 96 0.71 -3.20 1.60
CA LEU A 96 0.25 -3.43 0.22
C LEU A 96 -0.62 -4.68 0.11
N ARG A 97 -0.20 -5.78 0.75
CA ARG A 97 -0.94 -7.04 0.74
C ARG A 97 -2.34 -6.90 1.35
N VAL A 98 -2.45 -6.28 2.52
CA VAL A 98 -3.76 -6.09 3.18
C VAL A 98 -4.64 -5.17 2.35
N MET A 99 -4.10 -4.09 1.80
CA MET A 99 -4.84 -3.18 0.92
C MET A 99 -5.36 -3.91 -0.34
N ALA A 100 -4.52 -4.73 -0.99
CA ALA A 100 -4.95 -5.54 -2.13
C ALA A 100 -6.09 -6.49 -1.75
N MET A 101 -5.99 -7.19 -0.61
CA MET A 101 -7.05 -8.08 -0.14
C MET A 101 -8.38 -7.34 0.04
N LEU A 102 -8.36 -6.15 0.64
CA LEU A 102 -9.56 -5.35 0.87
C LEU A 102 -10.17 -4.85 -0.44
N GLN A 103 -9.38 -4.38 -1.39
CA GLN A 103 -9.86 -3.96 -2.71
C GLN A 103 -10.48 -5.12 -3.52
N HIS A 104 -10.01 -6.34 -3.29
CA HIS A 104 -10.53 -7.55 -3.94
C HIS A 104 -11.54 -8.32 -3.09
N HIS A 105 -12.19 -7.65 -2.11
CA HIS A 105 -13.27 -8.19 -1.27
C HIS A 105 -12.89 -9.44 -0.45
N ARG A 106 -11.60 -9.59 -0.08
CA ARG A 106 -11.07 -10.69 0.74
C ARG A 106 -10.93 -10.27 2.21
N GLN A 107 -12.01 -9.77 2.81
CA GLN A 107 -12.02 -9.19 4.16
C GLN A 107 -11.52 -10.16 5.24
N ALA A 108 -11.95 -11.41 5.21
CA ALA A 108 -11.53 -12.42 6.20
C ALA A 108 -10.01 -12.68 6.18
N GLU A 109 -9.41 -12.65 4.99
CA GLU A 109 -7.97 -12.83 4.83
C GLU A 109 -7.20 -11.56 5.24
N ALA A 110 -7.75 -10.39 4.95
CA ALA A 110 -7.20 -9.11 5.41
C ALA A 110 -7.21 -9.04 6.94
N ALA A 111 -8.30 -9.39 7.60
CA ALA A 111 -8.41 -9.45 9.06
C ALA A 111 -7.37 -10.42 9.66
N THR A 112 -7.26 -11.63 9.10
CA THR A 112 -6.25 -12.61 9.53
C THR A 112 -4.82 -12.08 9.40
N ALA A 113 -4.52 -11.39 8.29
CA ALA A 113 -3.21 -10.79 8.07
C ALA A 113 -2.92 -9.64 9.06
N LEU A 114 -3.92 -8.82 9.38
CA LEU A 114 -3.81 -7.76 10.39
C LEU A 114 -3.60 -8.32 11.79
N ASP A 115 -4.31 -9.37 12.18
CA ASP A 115 -4.15 -10.03 13.49
C ASP A 115 -2.77 -10.69 13.64
N ALA A 116 -2.20 -11.20 12.54
CA ALA A 116 -0.83 -11.71 12.54
C ALA A 116 0.22 -10.58 12.67
N TRP A 117 -0.09 -9.38 12.20
CA TRP A 117 0.82 -8.24 12.15
C TRP A 117 0.75 -7.37 13.41
N LEU A 118 -0.46 -7.05 13.88
CA LEU A 118 -0.73 -6.07 14.92
C LEU A 118 -1.31 -6.71 16.19
N PHE A 119 -1.26 -6.00 17.31
CA PHE A 119 -2.06 -6.38 18.49
C PHE A 119 -3.56 -6.16 18.22
N PRO A 120 -4.47 -6.96 18.82
CA PRO A 120 -5.89 -6.96 18.45
C PRO A 120 -6.60 -5.61 18.46
N PRO A 121 -6.38 -4.69 19.43
CA PRO A 121 -7.01 -3.38 19.39
C PRO A 121 -6.56 -2.51 18.22
N ALA A 122 -5.28 -2.63 17.84
CA ALA A 122 -4.71 -1.91 16.71
C ALA A 122 -5.14 -2.51 15.37
N ALA A 123 -5.21 -3.84 15.28
CA ALA A 123 -5.69 -4.55 14.09
C ALA A 123 -7.11 -4.10 13.71
N ARG A 124 -8.03 -4.05 14.67
CA ARG A 124 -9.41 -3.57 14.42
C ARG A 124 -9.47 -2.11 13.95
N ARG A 125 -8.65 -1.22 14.55
CA ARG A 125 -8.58 0.17 14.11
C ARG A 125 -7.99 0.29 12.72
N ALA A 126 -6.89 -0.41 12.46
CA ALA A 126 -6.25 -0.43 11.15
C ALA A 126 -7.20 -0.94 10.07
N GLU A 127 -7.95 -2.01 10.34
CA GLU A 127 -8.91 -2.58 9.39
C GLU A 127 -9.95 -1.55 8.93
N SER A 128 -10.58 -0.84 9.87
CA SER A 128 -11.59 0.18 9.55
C SER A 128 -11.03 1.28 8.64
N HIS A 129 -9.84 1.80 8.95
CA HIS A 129 -9.21 2.85 8.16
C HIS A 129 -8.69 2.33 6.81
N MET A 130 -8.17 1.11 6.76
CA MET A 130 -7.75 0.47 5.51
C MET A 130 -8.91 0.19 4.58
N GLN A 131 -10.09 -0.18 5.09
CA GLN A 131 -11.30 -0.36 4.28
C GLN A 131 -11.72 0.96 3.61
N ALA A 132 -11.72 2.07 4.35
CA ALA A 132 -12.02 3.39 3.79
C ALA A 132 -11.01 3.80 2.71
N LEU A 133 -9.71 3.59 2.96
CA LEU A 133 -8.65 3.85 1.98
C LEU A 133 -8.79 2.95 0.74
N ALA A 134 -9.03 1.65 0.93
CA ALA A 134 -9.20 0.70 -0.17
C ALA A 134 -10.37 1.09 -1.08
N LEU A 135 -11.50 1.51 -0.48
CA LEU A 135 -12.65 1.99 -1.23
C LEU A 135 -12.32 3.29 -1.98
N GLY A 136 -11.75 4.29 -1.31
CA GLY A 136 -11.42 5.56 -1.94
C GLY A 136 -10.41 5.42 -3.08
N MET A 137 -9.39 4.58 -2.89
CA MET A 137 -8.42 4.27 -3.95
C MET A 137 -9.06 3.51 -5.12
N SER A 138 -9.97 2.55 -4.84
CA SER A 138 -10.68 1.83 -5.90
C SER A 138 -11.59 2.74 -6.73
N LEU A 139 -12.25 3.70 -6.11
CA LEU A 139 -13.07 4.70 -6.80
C LEU A 139 -12.23 5.64 -7.69
N ALA A 140 -10.97 5.84 -7.33
CA ALA A 140 -9.99 6.59 -8.11
C ALA A 140 -9.21 5.69 -9.10
N GLU A 141 -9.66 4.46 -9.34
CA GLU A 141 -9.01 3.47 -10.22
C GLU A 141 -7.58 3.08 -9.80
N LEU A 142 -7.20 3.35 -8.56
CA LEU A 142 -5.92 2.98 -7.97
C LEU A 142 -6.01 1.59 -7.35
N VAL A 143 -5.96 0.56 -8.17
CA VAL A 143 -6.10 -0.84 -7.75
C VAL A 143 -4.74 -1.48 -7.57
N ILE A 144 -4.54 -2.13 -6.42
CA ILE A 144 -3.35 -2.92 -6.09
C ILE A 144 -3.62 -4.37 -6.53
N PRO A 145 -2.74 -4.98 -7.35
CA PRO A 145 -2.91 -6.36 -7.75
C PRO A 145 -2.73 -7.31 -6.55
N LEU A 146 -3.46 -8.42 -6.54
CA LEU A 146 -3.29 -9.46 -5.52
C LEU A 146 -1.94 -10.18 -5.61
N MET A 147 -1.26 -10.07 -6.75
CA MET A 147 0.08 -10.63 -6.98
C MET A 147 1.03 -9.55 -7.47
N PRO A 148 2.28 -9.51 -6.99
CA PRO A 148 3.28 -8.60 -7.56
C PRO A 148 3.43 -8.84 -9.06
N MET A 149 3.52 -7.77 -9.84
CA MET A 149 3.69 -7.82 -11.30
C MET A 149 4.87 -8.71 -11.75
N GLN A 150 5.89 -8.86 -10.92
CA GLN A 150 7.05 -9.72 -11.15
C GLN A 150 6.72 -11.22 -11.30
N LEU A 151 5.66 -11.69 -10.64
CA LEU A 151 5.22 -13.08 -10.79
C LEU A 151 4.39 -13.28 -12.06
N LEU A 152 3.73 -12.23 -12.54
CA LEU A 152 2.98 -12.25 -13.81
C LEU A 152 3.91 -12.32 -15.01
N THR A 153 5.08 -11.67 -14.96
CA THR A 153 6.05 -11.68 -16.08
C THR A 153 6.87 -12.98 -16.18
N ARG A 154 7.06 -13.71 -15.07
CA ARG A 154 7.77 -15.00 -15.09
C ARG A 154 6.93 -16.18 -15.59
N GLY A 155 5.61 -16.04 -15.61
CA GLY A 155 4.67 -17.08 -16.03
C GLY A 155 4.21 -16.99 -17.49
N GLY A 156 4.84 -16.17 -18.35
CA GLY A 156 4.46 -16.08 -19.76
C GLY A 156 3.04 -15.55 -20.02
N TRP A 157 2.49 -14.78 -19.09
CA TRP A 157 1.20 -14.14 -19.28
C TRP A 157 1.32 -13.07 -20.37
N THR A 158 0.80 -13.37 -21.55
CA THR A 158 0.56 -12.37 -22.60
C THR A 158 -0.80 -11.72 -22.30
N PRO A 159 -0.89 -10.38 -22.21
CA PRO A 159 -2.18 -9.73 -22.05
C PRO A 159 -3.08 -10.09 -23.22
N THR A 160 -4.17 -10.78 -22.94
CA THR A 160 -5.24 -10.99 -23.92
C THR A 160 -5.77 -9.60 -24.26
N HIS A 161 -5.82 -9.30 -25.57
CA HIS A 161 -6.30 -8.03 -26.11
C HIS A 161 -7.61 -7.59 -25.43
N GLY A 162 -7.60 -6.47 -24.72
CA GLY A 162 -8.79 -5.87 -24.13
C GLY A 162 -8.55 -4.97 -22.93
N GLN A 163 -7.40 -5.02 -22.28
CA GLN A 163 -7.08 -4.05 -21.23
C GLN A 163 -6.18 -2.96 -21.80
N THR A 164 -6.78 -1.83 -22.06
CA THR A 164 -6.09 -0.60 -22.46
C THR A 164 -5.12 -0.23 -21.34
N LEU A 165 -3.82 -0.38 -21.61
CA LEU A 165 -2.78 0.24 -20.78
C LEU A 165 -3.02 1.75 -20.85
N ILE A 166 -3.62 2.33 -19.82
CA ILE A 166 -3.67 3.79 -19.66
C ILE A 166 -2.22 4.24 -19.48
N ARG A 167 -1.63 4.72 -20.56
CA ARG A 167 -0.42 5.53 -20.51
C ARG A 167 -0.77 6.76 -19.69
N LEU A 168 -0.40 6.77 -18.43
CA LEU A 168 -0.33 8.02 -17.67
C LEU A 168 0.74 8.89 -18.35
N ALA A 169 0.26 9.78 -19.21
CA ALA A 169 1.07 10.83 -19.76
C ALA A 169 1.59 11.66 -18.57
N ALA A 170 2.91 11.76 -18.45
CA ALA A 170 3.55 12.71 -17.55
C ALA A 170 3.01 14.10 -17.93
N SER A 171 2.24 14.70 -17.05
CA SER A 171 1.85 16.10 -17.19
C SER A 171 3.13 16.96 -17.19
N PRO A 172 3.39 17.78 -18.20
CA PRO A 172 4.52 18.68 -18.18
C PRO A 172 4.26 19.75 -17.11
N LEU A 173 5.18 19.87 -16.17
CA LEU A 173 5.29 21.03 -15.30
C LEU A 173 5.30 22.29 -16.19
N ARG A 174 4.24 23.07 -16.13
CA ARG A 174 4.26 24.43 -16.68
C ARG A 174 4.94 25.33 -15.67
N HIS A 175 5.97 26.00 -16.16
CA HIS A 175 6.68 27.09 -15.51
C HIS A 175 5.74 28.26 -15.18
#